data_f0f019cc89716a4a46d86281a1dd197a
#
_entry.id   f0f019cc89716a4a46d86281a1dd197a
#
_cell.length_a   1.000
_cell.length_b   1.000
_cell.length_c   1.000
_cell.angle_alpha   90.00
_cell.angle_beta   90.00
_cell.angle_gamma   90.00
#
_symmetry.space_group_name_H-M   'P 1'
#
loop_
_entity.id
_entity.type
_entity.pdbx_description
1 polymer ?
#
loop_
_entity_poly.entity_id
_entity_poly.type
_entity_poly.pdbx_seq_one_letter_code
_entity_poly.pdbx_strand_id
1 'polypeptide(L)'
;MANPSEADEVGHSPGGQAEGEPGFDDAVAQFLREYFEAEPVGASFYGLTEWDGLLPDMTAAGFADREAAAARWLERFATWPEDGVTPEQRIDLALLRAHLGQQVATADFAAWRRYPTAYLENGVFELFVHGTRDEGAAVEAAVQRLAQVPAALRAGRENLEPTLVDAELVRQWAIPNAAAQASFLREGLAGFVTDPGRRAELEQAGAVAATAYDGYVEYLEDLAGRATGSFVFGEERYDAVLRIGEGFDFGARTLRDMGREQVDSLTARMAALAEEIDGTPDWTAVIDRLRDDHPASMGELLESYRSETDRARAFVRDNGLMSIPEGEACAVEPAPLFLRAAAPVASYFPPASFGPPSRGTFNVPFTPDGASAEEQEARLRSNSFFEIPGVTAHEAYPGHHLHFAASQGTNALRQVLHSTYMIEGWGLYVENMMGEQGYYASPAVRLGQLSMRLFRAGRIVVDTSLHLGEMSIEEATAFMAGRCGFPVPTAQREVLRYCSYPTQASAYLTGALEIERMARRWTESGKGTLAAFHDALTRSGKLPLGVAARAIGLVP
;
A
#
# COMPACT_ATOMS: atom_id res chain seq x y z
N MET A 1 -56.25 32.01 31.72
CA MET A 1 -57.58 32.26 31.15
C MET A 1 -57.43 32.42 29.66
N ALA A 2 -58.22 31.63 28.96
CA ALA A 2 -58.61 31.69 27.54
C ALA A 2 -57.56 31.28 26.49
N ASN A 3 -57.76 30.08 25.99
CA ASN A 3 -57.74 29.54 24.63
C ASN A 3 -58.82 30.20 23.76
N PRO A 4 -58.99 29.92 22.46
CA PRO A 4 -58.22 29.22 21.43
C PRO A 4 -58.35 29.81 20.00
N SER A 5 -57.71 29.09 19.05
CA SER A 5 -58.10 28.83 17.64
C SER A 5 -58.16 29.97 16.62
N GLU A 6 -57.37 29.76 15.56
CA GLU A 6 -57.93 29.70 14.20
C GLU A 6 -56.95 28.95 13.29
N ALA A 7 -57.48 27.93 12.64
CA ALA A 7 -56.83 27.12 11.64
C ALA A 7 -56.91 27.82 10.29
N ASP A 8 -55.81 27.86 9.54
CA ASP A 8 -55.84 28.09 8.11
C ASP A 8 -55.34 26.84 7.38
N GLU A 9 -56.28 26.22 6.68
CA GLU A 9 -56.10 25.17 5.71
C GLU A 9 -55.25 25.69 4.54
N VAL A 10 -54.06 25.13 4.36
CA VAL A 10 -53.36 25.24 3.08
C VAL A 10 -53.32 23.87 2.42
N GLY A 11 -53.88 23.85 1.22
CA GLY A 11 -54.26 22.69 0.45
C GLY A 11 -53.15 21.67 0.19
N HIS A 12 -53.51 20.43 0.42
CA HIS A 12 -52.81 19.27 -0.10
C HIS A 12 -53.02 19.16 -1.61
N SER A 13 -51.94 19.39 -2.39
CA SER A 13 -51.85 18.85 -3.74
C SER A 13 -51.23 17.45 -3.64
N PRO A 14 -51.87 16.41 -4.15
CA PRO A 14 -51.27 15.10 -4.26
C PRO A 14 -50.39 15.08 -5.52
N GLY A 15 -49.17 15.58 -5.40
CA GLY A 15 -48.09 15.27 -6.35
C GLY A 15 -47.49 13.93 -5.95
N GLY A 16 -47.82 12.87 -6.69
CA GLY A 16 -47.14 11.61 -6.59
C GLY A 16 -45.62 11.86 -6.87
N GLN A 17 -44.80 11.74 -5.83
CA GLN A 17 -43.39 11.51 -6.01
C GLN A 17 -43.29 10.12 -6.64
N ALA A 18 -42.94 10.06 -7.93
CA ALA A 18 -42.30 8.89 -8.48
C ALA A 18 -41.14 8.57 -7.51
N GLU A 19 -40.95 7.30 -7.15
CA GLU A 19 -39.77 6.84 -6.43
C GLU A 19 -38.58 7.30 -7.28
N GLY A 20 -37.96 8.43 -6.91
CA GLY A 20 -36.86 9.03 -7.64
C GLY A 20 -35.67 8.11 -7.54
N GLU A 21 -34.88 8.01 -8.61
CA GLU A 21 -33.58 7.35 -8.56
C GLU A 21 -32.81 7.88 -7.34
N PRO A 22 -32.09 6.97 -6.60
CA PRO A 22 -31.34 7.36 -5.40
C PRO A 22 -30.34 8.47 -5.74
N GLY A 23 -30.22 9.44 -4.84
CA GLY A 23 -29.26 10.54 -4.96
C GLY A 23 -27.79 10.05 -5.03
N PHE A 24 -26.88 10.94 -5.38
CA PHE A 24 -25.46 10.57 -5.51
C PHE A 24 -24.92 9.93 -4.23
N ASP A 25 -25.17 10.54 -3.08
CA ASP A 25 -24.67 10.06 -1.79
C ASP A 25 -25.29 8.69 -1.40
N ASP A 26 -26.56 8.45 -1.74
CA ASP A 26 -27.20 7.14 -1.54
C ASP A 26 -26.57 6.07 -2.44
N ALA A 27 -26.25 6.42 -3.68
CA ALA A 27 -25.57 5.52 -4.61
C ALA A 27 -24.16 5.17 -4.14
N VAL A 28 -23.41 6.15 -3.61
CA VAL A 28 -22.07 5.94 -3.01
C VAL A 28 -22.17 5.06 -1.76
N ALA A 29 -23.16 5.30 -0.90
CA ALA A 29 -23.37 4.48 0.29
C ALA A 29 -23.70 3.03 -0.06
N GLN A 30 -24.53 2.81 -1.09
CA GLN A 30 -24.84 1.47 -1.60
C GLN A 30 -23.58 0.80 -2.19
N PHE A 31 -22.81 1.53 -3.01
CA PHE A 31 -21.55 1.03 -3.56
C PHE A 31 -20.58 0.57 -2.46
N LEU A 32 -20.36 1.41 -1.43
CA LEU A 32 -19.46 1.07 -0.33
C LEU A 32 -19.92 -0.15 0.46
N ARG A 33 -21.23 -0.32 0.67
CA ARG A 33 -21.76 -1.51 1.32
C ARG A 33 -21.46 -2.78 0.51
N GLU A 34 -21.79 -2.79 -0.79
CA GLU A 34 -21.51 -3.91 -1.68
C GLU A 34 -19.99 -4.19 -1.77
N TYR A 35 -19.17 -3.13 -1.76
CA TYR A 35 -17.72 -3.25 -1.74
C TYR A 35 -17.20 -3.96 -0.48
N PHE A 36 -17.67 -3.58 0.70
CA PHE A 36 -17.25 -4.22 1.96
C PHE A 36 -17.79 -5.65 2.12
N GLU A 37 -18.98 -5.94 1.61
CA GLU A 37 -19.50 -7.32 1.55
C GLU A 37 -18.61 -8.22 0.68
N ALA A 38 -18.08 -7.68 -0.43
CA ALA A 38 -17.18 -8.40 -1.34
C ALA A 38 -15.74 -8.51 -0.81
N GLU A 39 -15.28 -7.52 0.00
CA GLU A 39 -13.91 -7.41 0.53
C GLU A 39 -13.89 -7.29 2.07
N PRO A 40 -14.39 -8.32 2.79
CA PRO A 40 -14.59 -8.27 4.25
C PRO A 40 -13.28 -8.12 5.03
N VAL A 41 -12.16 -8.61 4.51
CA VAL A 41 -10.84 -8.46 5.13
C VAL A 41 -10.40 -7.00 5.10
N GLY A 42 -10.59 -6.33 3.95
CA GLY A 42 -10.36 -4.89 3.82
C GLY A 42 -11.26 -4.07 4.74
N ALA A 43 -12.54 -4.44 4.86
CA ALA A 43 -13.47 -3.79 5.80
C ALA A 43 -12.95 -3.84 7.24
N SER A 44 -12.42 -4.99 7.67
CA SER A 44 -11.80 -5.15 8.99
C SER A 44 -10.57 -4.28 9.18
N PHE A 45 -9.72 -4.17 8.15
CA PHE A 45 -8.55 -3.28 8.17
C PHE A 45 -8.95 -1.81 8.32
N TYR A 46 -10.05 -1.38 7.73
CA TYR A 46 -10.58 -0.03 7.92
C TYR A 46 -11.26 0.20 9.28
N GLY A 47 -11.43 -0.85 10.10
CA GLY A 47 -12.03 -0.75 11.44
C GLY A 47 -13.52 -1.07 11.50
N LEU A 48 -14.12 -1.52 10.40
CA LEU A 48 -15.50 -2.01 10.38
C LEU A 48 -15.54 -3.43 10.93
N THR A 49 -16.53 -3.72 11.80
CA THR A 49 -16.62 -5.00 12.52
C THR A 49 -17.72 -5.93 12.00
N GLU A 50 -18.61 -5.42 11.15
CA GLU A 50 -19.77 -6.17 10.64
C GLU A 50 -19.37 -7.44 9.88
N TRP A 51 -18.20 -7.41 9.21
CA TRP A 51 -17.69 -8.49 8.35
C TRP A 51 -16.50 -9.25 8.95
N ASP A 52 -16.17 -9.04 10.24
CA ASP A 52 -14.95 -9.56 10.87
C ASP A 52 -14.78 -11.09 10.77
N GLY A 53 -15.87 -11.85 10.81
CA GLY A 53 -15.83 -13.32 10.72
C GLY A 53 -15.75 -13.89 9.29
N LEU A 54 -15.68 -13.04 8.25
CA LEU A 54 -15.79 -13.48 6.85
C LEU A 54 -14.46 -13.38 6.10
N LEU A 55 -14.25 -14.31 5.17
CA LEU A 55 -13.33 -14.19 4.04
C LEU A 55 -14.12 -13.88 2.76
N PRO A 56 -13.49 -13.30 1.73
CA PRO A 56 -14.14 -13.10 0.44
C PRO A 56 -14.50 -14.45 -0.21
N ASP A 57 -15.56 -14.46 -1.03
CA ASP A 57 -15.88 -15.64 -1.84
C ASP A 57 -14.81 -15.85 -2.93
N MET A 58 -13.99 -16.88 -2.74
CA MET A 58 -12.88 -17.25 -3.63
C MET A 58 -13.26 -18.23 -4.73
N THR A 59 -14.55 -18.55 -4.89
CA THR A 59 -15.03 -19.36 -6.02
C THR A 59 -15.02 -18.60 -7.34
N ALA A 60 -15.05 -19.31 -8.46
CA ALA A 60 -15.17 -18.69 -9.79
C ALA A 60 -16.43 -17.81 -9.90
N ALA A 61 -17.53 -18.19 -9.24
CA ALA A 61 -18.75 -17.40 -9.17
C ALA A 61 -18.51 -16.08 -8.40
N GLY A 62 -17.87 -16.14 -7.23
CA GLY A 62 -17.55 -14.96 -6.44
C GLY A 62 -16.67 -13.95 -7.20
N PHE A 63 -15.69 -14.42 -7.98
CA PHE A 63 -14.91 -13.54 -8.86
C PHE A 63 -15.75 -12.93 -9.98
N ALA A 64 -16.59 -13.73 -10.65
CA ALA A 64 -17.49 -13.26 -11.71
C ALA A 64 -18.49 -12.22 -11.18
N ASP A 65 -19.03 -12.42 -9.96
CA ASP A 65 -19.95 -11.47 -9.33
C ASP A 65 -19.26 -10.13 -9.02
N ARG A 66 -18.01 -10.13 -8.54
CA ARG A 66 -17.21 -8.90 -8.32
C ARG A 66 -16.94 -8.17 -9.64
N GLU A 67 -16.53 -8.88 -10.69
CA GLU A 67 -16.31 -8.30 -12.03
C GLU A 67 -17.61 -7.71 -12.60
N ALA A 68 -18.74 -8.42 -12.47
CA ALA A 68 -20.04 -7.92 -12.90
C ALA A 68 -20.51 -6.70 -12.09
N ALA A 69 -20.26 -6.69 -10.78
CA ALA A 69 -20.56 -5.55 -9.92
C ALA A 69 -19.74 -4.31 -10.32
N ALA A 70 -18.44 -4.47 -10.57
CA ALA A 70 -17.58 -3.37 -11.03
C ALA A 70 -18.08 -2.77 -12.37
N ALA A 71 -18.43 -3.63 -13.33
CA ALA A 71 -18.98 -3.18 -14.63
C ALA A 71 -20.32 -2.43 -14.47
N ARG A 72 -21.26 -2.95 -13.68
CA ARG A 72 -22.55 -2.33 -13.38
C ARG A 72 -22.39 -0.96 -12.70
N TRP A 73 -21.51 -0.85 -11.72
CA TRP A 73 -21.24 0.40 -11.03
C TRP A 73 -20.52 1.41 -11.92
N LEU A 74 -19.59 0.95 -12.76
CA LEU A 74 -18.95 1.81 -13.77
C LEU A 74 -19.98 2.40 -14.74
N GLU A 75 -20.86 1.59 -15.29
CA GLU A 75 -21.92 2.05 -16.20
C GLU A 75 -22.79 3.11 -15.53
N ARG A 76 -23.22 2.87 -14.29
CA ARG A 76 -24.04 3.82 -13.52
C ARG A 76 -23.33 5.13 -13.28
N PHE A 77 -22.05 5.12 -12.83
CA PHE A 77 -21.30 6.35 -12.56
C PHE A 77 -20.77 7.02 -13.84
N ALA A 78 -20.52 6.28 -14.92
CA ALA A 78 -20.13 6.86 -16.21
C ALA A 78 -21.21 7.75 -16.80
N THR A 79 -22.49 7.37 -16.63
CA THR A 79 -23.66 8.10 -17.14
C THR A 79 -24.22 9.13 -16.13
N TRP A 80 -23.62 9.26 -14.94
CA TRP A 80 -24.12 10.18 -13.90
C TRP A 80 -24.05 11.64 -14.37
N PRO A 81 -25.15 12.44 -14.25
CA PRO A 81 -25.18 13.83 -14.68
C PRO A 81 -24.25 14.71 -13.84
N GLU A 82 -23.30 15.38 -14.46
CA GLU A 82 -22.36 16.26 -13.73
C GLU A 82 -22.98 17.56 -13.23
N ASP A 83 -24.07 18.02 -13.86
CA ASP A 83 -24.81 19.22 -13.45
C ASP A 83 -25.58 19.01 -12.13
N GLY A 84 -25.81 17.76 -11.72
CA GLY A 84 -26.53 17.39 -10.50
C GLY A 84 -25.64 17.16 -9.28
N VAL A 85 -24.32 17.33 -9.38
CA VAL A 85 -23.37 17.04 -8.29
C VAL A 85 -22.62 18.30 -7.85
N THR A 86 -22.33 18.38 -6.54
CA THR A 86 -21.50 19.44 -5.97
C THR A 86 -20.04 19.34 -6.46
N PRO A 87 -19.20 20.38 -6.31
CA PRO A 87 -17.79 20.30 -6.63
C PRO A 87 -17.06 19.14 -5.95
N GLU A 88 -17.36 18.86 -4.68
CA GLU A 88 -16.80 17.73 -3.94
C GLU A 88 -17.26 16.38 -4.49
N GLN A 89 -18.56 16.22 -4.74
CA GLN A 89 -19.11 15.00 -5.36
C GLN A 89 -18.57 14.77 -6.78
N ARG A 90 -18.19 15.83 -7.50
CA ARG A 90 -17.55 15.70 -8.82
C ARG A 90 -16.17 15.07 -8.72
N ILE A 91 -15.40 15.34 -7.66
CA ILE A 91 -14.14 14.66 -7.39
C ILE A 91 -14.39 13.19 -7.00
N ASP A 92 -15.41 12.92 -6.19
CA ASP A 92 -15.80 11.56 -5.82
C ASP A 92 -16.26 10.74 -7.03
N LEU A 93 -17.01 11.35 -7.94
CA LEU A 93 -17.42 10.74 -9.21
C LEU A 93 -16.19 10.43 -10.11
N ALA A 94 -15.22 11.34 -10.16
CA ALA A 94 -13.98 11.09 -10.89
C ALA A 94 -13.16 9.94 -10.27
N LEU A 95 -13.09 9.86 -8.93
CA LEU A 95 -12.46 8.76 -8.21
C LEU A 95 -13.13 7.41 -8.53
N LEU A 96 -14.46 7.34 -8.48
CA LEU A 96 -15.23 6.13 -8.81
C LEU A 96 -15.00 5.69 -10.26
N ARG A 97 -15.04 6.63 -11.20
CA ARG A 97 -14.78 6.36 -12.63
C ARG A 97 -13.36 5.84 -12.86
N ALA A 98 -12.35 6.40 -12.19
CA ALA A 98 -10.97 5.95 -12.30
C ALA A 98 -10.80 4.54 -11.72
N HIS A 99 -11.26 4.31 -10.51
CA HIS A 99 -11.15 3.04 -9.81
C HIS A 99 -11.86 1.89 -10.55
N LEU A 100 -13.15 2.08 -10.86
CA LEU A 100 -13.96 1.07 -11.55
C LEU A 100 -13.51 0.89 -13.01
N GLY A 101 -13.14 1.98 -13.67
CA GLY A 101 -12.64 1.94 -15.05
C GLY A 101 -11.37 1.12 -15.18
N GLN A 102 -10.43 1.27 -14.22
CA GLN A 102 -9.23 0.44 -14.16
C GLN A 102 -9.57 -1.04 -13.93
N GLN A 103 -10.45 -1.33 -12.96
CA GLN A 103 -10.86 -2.71 -12.66
C GLN A 103 -11.46 -3.40 -13.89
N VAL A 104 -12.39 -2.75 -14.59
CA VAL A 104 -13.02 -3.29 -15.79
C VAL A 104 -12.01 -3.45 -16.93
N ALA A 105 -11.12 -2.47 -17.13
CA ALA A 105 -10.14 -2.50 -18.22
C ALA A 105 -9.06 -3.59 -18.03
N THR A 106 -8.88 -4.11 -16.80
CA THR A 106 -7.88 -5.13 -16.49
C THR A 106 -8.47 -6.49 -16.12
N ALA A 107 -9.80 -6.61 -16.07
CA ALA A 107 -10.50 -7.82 -15.63
C ALA A 107 -10.17 -9.07 -16.47
N ASP A 108 -9.95 -8.90 -17.76
CA ASP A 108 -9.62 -9.98 -18.71
C ASP A 108 -8.25 -10.65 -18.41
N PHE A 109 -7.39 -10.02 -17.61
CA PHE A 109 -6.18 -10.66 -17.11
C PHE A 109 -6.49 -11.87 -16.22
N ALA A 110 -7.63 -11.85 -15.54
CA ALA A 110 -8.09 -12.92 -14.66
C ALA A 110 -6.99 -13.38 -13.68
N ALA A 111 -6.46 -12.47 -12.86
CA ALA A 111 -5.37 -12.72 -11.91
C ALA A 111 -5.67 -13.93 -11.00
N TRP A 112 -6.93 -14.14 -10.63
CA TRP A 112 -7.40 -15.26 -9.82
C TRP A 112 -7.24 -16.63 -10.48
N ARG A 113 -7.07 -16.70 -11.81
CA ARG A 113 -6.76 -17.93 -12.57
C ARG A 113 -5.26 -18.14 -12.78
N ARG A 114 -4.43 -17.13 -12.44
CA ARG A 114 -2.99 -17.07 -12.73
C ARG A 114 -2.13 -17.12 -11.48
N TYR A 115 -2.55 -16.43 -10.42
CA TYR A 115 -1.72 -16.22 -9.23
C TYR A 115 -2.20 -17.10 -8.06
N PRO A 116 -1.45 -18.19 -7.75
CA PRO A 116 -1.79 -19.03 -6.60
C PRO A 116 -1.80 -18.26 -5.27
N THR A 117 -1.03 -17.19 -5.18
CA THR A 117 -0.94 -16.34 -3.99
C THR A 117 -2.21 -15.55 -3.70
N ALA A 118 -3.12 -15.39 -4.67
CA ALA A 118 -4.43 -14.77 -4.47
C ALA A 118 -5.31 -15.51 -3.43
N TYR A 119 -5.01 -16.77 -3.14
CA TYR A 119 -5.77 -17.62 -2.23
C TYR A 119 -5.11 -17.78 -0.85
N LEU A 120 -3.97 -17.11 -0.59
CA LEU A 120 -3.19 -17.31 0.63
C LEU A 120 -3.64 -16.40 1.79
N GLU A 121 -4.58 -15.48 1.56
CA GLU A 121 -5.07 -14.58 2.59
C GLU A 121 -5.92 -15.33 3.61
N ASN A 122 -5.65 -15.11 4.90
CA ASN A 122 -6.41 -15.68 6.00
C ASN A 122 -7.12 -14.59 6.85
N GLY A 123 -6.77 -13.33 6.65
CA GLY A 123 -7.42 -12.17 7.27
C GLY A 123 -7.25 -12.05 8.79
N VAL A 124 -6.36 -12.82 9.42
CA VAL A 124 -6.15 -12.76 10.88
C VAL A 124 -5.49 -11.45 11.30
N PHE A 125 -4.49 -11.01 10.56
CA PHE A 125 -3.72 -9.81 10.86
C PHE A 125 -4.60 -8.56 11.00
N GLU A 126 -5.56 -8.36 10.10
CA GLU A 126 -6.42 -7.18 10.02
C GLU A 126 -7.35 -7.03 11.22
N LEU A 127 -7.60 -8.13 11.93
CA LEU A 127 -8.42 -8.11 13.15
C LEU A 127 -7.66 -7.53 14.35
N PHE A 128 -6.33 -7.59 14.35
CA PHE A 128 -5.49 -7.22 15.48
C PHE A 128 -4.65 -5.95 15.25
N VAL A 129 -4.41 -5.55 14.01
CA VAL A 129 -3.44 -4.51 13.64
C VAL A 129 -3.65 -3.17 14.34
N HIS A 130 -4.89 -2.75 14.56
CA HIS A 130 -5.20 -1.46 15.18
C HIS A 130 -5.43 -1.55 16.70
N GLY A 131 -5.53 -2.75 17.29
CA GLY A 131 -5.82 -2.93 18.72
C GLY A 131 -7.15 -2.32 19.18
N THR A 132 -8.10 -2.09 18.26
CA THR A 132 -9.38 -1.42 18.55
C THR A 132 -10.49 -2.39 18.94
N ARG A 133 -10.30 -3.68 18.68
CA ARG A 133 -11.26 -4.74 19.02
C ARG A 133 -10.99 -5.31 20.41
N ASP A 134 -12.04 -5.73 21.08
CA ASP A 134 -11.90 -6.63 22.25
C ASP A 134 -11.19 -7.92 21.81
N GLU A 135 -10.24 -8.40 22.63
CA GLU A 135 -9.44 -9.59 22.31
C GLU A 135 -10.34 -10.82 22.05
N GLY A 136 -11.46 -10.95 22.77
CA GLY A 136 -12.38 -12.04 22.56
C GLY A 136 -13.11 -12.00 21.24
N ALA A 137 -13.60 -10.82 20.86
CA ALA A 137 -14.25 -10.63 19.57
C ALA A 137 -13.28 -10.84 18.41
N ALA A 138 -12.04 -10.37 18.56
CA ALA A 138 -11.00 -10.58 17.53
C ALA A 138 -10.65 -12.07 17.36
N VAL A 139 -10.53 -12.82 18.47
CA VAL A 139 -10.26 -14.27 18.42
C VAL A 139 -11.44 -15.03 17.82
N GLU A 140 -12.68 -14.72 18.21
CA GLU A 140 -13.87 -15.37 17.64
C GLU A 140 -13.93 -15.14 16.12
N ALA A 141 -13.70 -13.94 15.65
CA ALA A 141 -13.67 -13.61 14.24
C ALA A 141 -12.51 -14.32 13.50
N ALA A 142 -11.32 -14.37 14.11
CA ALA A 142 -10.17 -15.08 13.54
C ALA A 142 -10.43 -16.59 13.40
N VAL A 143 -11.05 -17.21 14.41
CA VAL A 143 -11.46 -18.65 14.35
C VAL A 143 -12.45 -18.87 13.21
N GLN A 144 -13.45 -17.99 13.04
CA GLN A 144 -14.41 -18.07 11.93
C GLN A 144 -13.72 -17.94 10.56
N ARG A 145 -12.76 -17.03 10.38
CA ARG A 145 -11.96 -16.89 9.15
C ARG A 145 -11.11 -18.12 8.89
N LEU A 146 -10.37 -18.59 9.90
CA LEU A 146 -9.53 -19.77 9.76
C LEU A 146 -10.30 -21.03 9.38
N ALA A 147 -11.56 -21.15 9.83
CA ALA A 147 -12.44 -22.23 9.41
C ALA A 147 -12.83 -22.17 7.91
N GLN A 148 -12.74 -21.01 7.26
CA GLN A 148 -13.04 -20.83 5.84
C GLN A 148 -11.81 -21.06 4.93
N VAL A 149 -10.59 -21.00 5.47
CA VAL A 149 -9.33 -21.19 4.72
C VAL A 149 -9.31 -22.47 3.89
N PRO A 150 -9.73 -23.66 4.41
CA PRO A 150 -9.74 -24.89 3.60
C PRO A 150 -10.65 -24.80 2.36
N ALA A 151 -11.74 -24.05 2.43
CA ALA A 151 -12.64 -23.82 1.29
C ALA A 151 -12.03 -22.85 0.27
N ALA A 152 -11.40 -21.76 0.73
CA ALA A 152 -10.70 -20.81 -0.14
C ALA A 152 -9.56 -21.47 -0.91
N LEU A 153 -8.71 -22.27 -0.25
CA LEU A 153 -7.62 -23.00 -0.90
C LEU A 153 -8.13 -24.08 -1.88
N ARG A 154 -9.27 -24.71 -1.60
CA ARG A 154 -9.92 -25.62 -2.54
C ARG A 154 -10.41 -24.89 -3.78
N ALA A 155 -11.05 -23.74 -3.63
CA ALA A 155 -11.44 -22.88 -4.76
C ALA A 155 -10.21 -22.50 -5.60
N GLY A 156 -9.08 -22.19 -4.98
CA GLY A 156 -7.82 -21.95 -5.70
C GLY A 156 -7.38 -23.13 -6.56
N ARG A 157 -7.50 -24.36 -6.07
CA ARG A 157 -7.19 -25.58 -6.85
C ARG A 157 -8.12 -25.75 -8.06
N GLU A 158 -9.38 -25.36 -7.93
CA GLU A 158 -10.39 -25.46 -8.98
C GLU A 158 -10.26 -24.36 -10.02
N ASN A 159 -9.85 -23.15 -9.61
CA ASN A 159 -9.80 -21.97 -10.46
C ASN A 159 -8.49 -21.81 -11.25
N LEU A 160 -7.36 -22.27 -10.68
CA LEU A 160 -6.06 -22.07 -11.32
C LEU A 160 -5.93 -22.87 -12.61
N GLU A 161 -5.57 -22.18 -13.68
CA GLU A 161 -5.39 -22.79 -15.00
C GLU A 161 -3.91 -22.96 -15.34
N PRO A 162 -3.42 -24.21 -15.51
CA PRO A 162 -2.01 -24.46 -15.82
C PRO A 162 -1.49 -23.72 -17.05
N THR A 163 -2.35 -23.46 -18.04
CA THR A 163 -2.00 -22.71 -19.27
C THR A 163 -1.86 -21.21 -19.05
N LEU A 164 -2.30 -20.70 -17.90
CA LEU A 164 -2.20 -19.28 -17.51
C LEU A 164 -1.18 -19.07 -16.39
N VAL A 165 -0.89 -20.10 -15.60
CA VAL A 165 0.02 -20.03 -14.45
C VAL A 165 1.47 -20.12 -14.88
N ASP A 166 2.34 -19.25 -14.33
CA ASP A 166 3.78 -19.29 -14.55
C ASP A 166 4.46 -20.28 -13.60
N ALA A 167 5.18 -21.26 -14.16
CA ALA A 167 5.78 -22.36 -13.40
C ALA A 167 6.93 -21.90 -12.48
N GLU A 168 7.71 -20.91 -12.90
CA GLU A 168 8.83 -20.37 -12.12
C GLU A 168 8.32 -19.58 -10.92
N LEU A 169 7.31 -18.75 -11.15
CA LEU A 169 6.65 -17.99 -10.08
C LEU A 169 5.98 -18.90 -9.05
N VAL A 170 5.39 -20.03 -9.48
CA VAL A 170 4.87 -21.02 -8.54
C VAL A 170 5.98 -21.57 -7.65
N ARG A 171 7.11 -22.02 -8.23
CA ARG A 171 8.21 -22.65 -7.48
C ARG A 171 8.92 -21.66 -6.55
N GLN A 172 9.21 -20.47 -7.03
CA GLN A 172 10.07 -19.53 -6.32
C GLN A 172 9.30 -18.56 -5.41
N TRP A 173 8.01 -18.39 -5.64
CA TRP A 173 7.19 -17.42 -4.89
C TRP A 173 5.97 -18.07 -4.21
N ALA A 174 5.08 -18.74 -4.95
CA ALA A 174 3.83 -19.22 -4.37
C ALA A 174 4.03 -20.33 -3.34
N ILE A 175 4.86 -21.32 -3.63
CA ILE A 175 5.16 -22.43 -2.70
C ILE A 175 5.81 -21.92 -1.40
N PRO A 176 6.87 -21.11 -1.43
CA PRO A 176 7.45 -20.54 -0.20
C PRO A 176 6.47 -19.69 0.61
N ASN A 177 5.62 -18.90 -0.05
CA ASN A 177 4.61 -18.09 0.63
C ASN A 177 3.52 -18.96 1.29
N ALA A 178 3.03 -20.01 0.62
CA ALA A 178 2.07 -20.93 1.20
C ALA A 178 2.65 -21.67 2.41
N ALA A 179 3.90 -22.14 2.32
CA ALA A 179 4.60 -22.76 3.43
C ALA A 179 4.82 -21.80 4.61
N ALA A 180 5.15 -20.53 4.32
CA ALA A 180 5.27 -19.49 5.34
C ALA A 180 3.94 -19.23 6.06
N GLN A 181 2.79 -19.22 5.35
CA GLN A 181 1.47 -19.14 5.97
C GLN A 181 1.19 -20.31 6.91
N ALA A 182 1.51 -21.53 6.49
CA ALA A 182 1.36 -22.72 7.35
C ALA A 182 2.20 -22.61 8.63
N SER A 183 3.46 -22.18 8.53
CA SER A 183 4.34 -21.96 9.68
C SER A 183 3.82 -20.85 10.60
N PHE A 184 3.42 -19.72 10.03
CA PHE A 184 2.82 -18.61 10.77
C PHE A 184 1.59 -19.04 11.57
N LEU A 185 0.69 -19.80 10.98
CA LEU A 185 -0.52 -20.28 11.65
C LEU A 185 -0.24 -21.32 12.76
N ARG A 186 0.91 -22.01 12.73
CA ARG A 186 1.33 -22.91 13.80
C ARG A 186 2.07 -22.21 14.93
N GLU A 187 2.88 -21.22 14.61
CA GLU A 187 3.89 -20.70 15.54
C GLU A 187 3.68 -19.19 15.87
N GLY A 188 3.06 -18.44 14.95
CA GLY A 188 2.95 -16.98 15.06
C GLY A 188 1.72 -16.48 15.81
N LEU A 189 0.66 -17.27 15.91
CA LEU A 189 -0.62 -16.83 16.46
C LEU A 189 -0.57 -16.49 17.96
N ALA A 190 0.33 -17.11 18.70
CA ALA A 190 0.52 -16.84 20.13
C ALA A 190 0.84 -15.36 20.43
N GLY A 191 1.47 -14.66 19.47
CA GLY A 191 1.84 -13.25 19.61
C GLY A 191 0.67 -12.25 19.57
N PHE A 192 -0.53 -12.68 19.16
CA PHE A 192 -1.70 -11.81 19.07
C PHE A 192 -2.56 -11.76 20.34
N VAL A 193 -2.45 -12.79 21.22
CA VAL A 193 -3.42 -13.03 22.29
C VAL A 193 -2.72 -13.16 23.64
N THR A 194 -3.25 -12.47 24.63
CA THR A 194 -2.72 -12.49 26.00
C THR A 194 -3.40 -13.53 26.89
N ASP A 195 -4.70 -13.77 26.72
CA ASP A 195 -5.46 -14.76 27.46
C ASP A 195 -5.10 -16.20 27.04
N PRO A 196 -4.67 -17.10 27.97
CA PRO A 196 -4.23 -18.44 27.62
C PRO A 196 -5.32 -19.34 27.01
N GLY A 197 -6.59 -19.15 27.43
CA GLY A 197 -7.70 -19.96 26.92
C GLY A 197 -8.02 -19.59 25.47
N ARG A 198 -8.11 -18.30 25.17
CA ARG A 198 -8.33 -17.76 23.81
C ARG A 198 -7.16 -18.07 22.89
N ARG A 199 -5.94 -18.03 23.42
CA ARG A 199 -4.74 -18.43 22.68
C ARG A 199 -4.83 -19.87 22.23
N ALA A 200 -5.19 -20.80 23.11
CA ALA A 200 -5.34 -22.21 22.77
C ALA A 200 -6.44 -22.44 21.71
N GLU A 201 -7.54 -21.68 21.77
CA GLU A 201 -8.61 -21.73 20.78
C GLU A 201 -8.11 -21.28 19.39
N LEU A 202 -7.40 -20.14 19.33
CA LEU A 202 -6.84 -19.59 18.10
C LEU A 202 -5.77 -20.52 17.51
N GLU A 203 -4.87 -21.07 18.34
CA GLU A 203 -3.85 -22.03 17.92
C GLU A 203 -4.46 -23.32 17.36
N GLN A 204 -5.54 -23.83 17.97
CA GLN A 204 -6.25 -25.00 17.47
C GLN A 204 -6.87 -24.74 16.09
N ALA A 205 -7.52 -23.59 15.88
CA ALA A 205 -8.06 -23.20 14.58
C ALA A 205 -6.93 -23.00 13.55
N GLY A 206 -5.83 -22.37 13.96
CA GLY A 206 -4.63 -22.18 13.15
C GLY A 206 -4.02 -23.48 12.68
N ALA A 207 -3.92 -24.51 13.54
CA ALA A 207 -3.38 -25.81 13.17
C ALA A 207 -4.21 -26.51 12.08
N VAL A 208 -5.54 -26.37 12.11
CA VAL A 208 -6.42 -26.90 11.08
C VAL A 208 -6.20 -26.18 9.74
N ALA A 209 -6.17 -24.85 9.76
CA ALA A 209 -5.91 -24.05 8.57
C ALA A 209 -4.49 -24.32 8.01
N ALA A 210 -3.48 -24.44 8.86
CA ALA A 210 -2.12 -24.76 8.47
C ALA A 210 -2.03 -26.10 7.71
N THR A 211 -2.79 -27.12 8.13
CA THR A 211 -2.87 -28.39 7.42
C THR A 211 -3.46 -28.23 6.00
N ALA A 212 -4.40 -27.30 5.82
CA ALA A 212 -4.92 -27.00 4.49
C ALA A 212 -3.88 -26.32 3.59
N TYR A 213 -3.03 -25.44 4.15
CA TYR A 213 -1.90 -24.84 3.42
C TYR A 213 -0.85 -25.90 3.03
N ASP A 214 -0.53 -26.89 3.90
CA ASP A 214 0.38 -27.98 3.52
C ASP A 214 -0.14 -28.75 2.31
N GLY A 215 -1.42 -29.12 2.34
CA GLY A 215 -2.03 -29.76 1.18
C GLY A 215 -2.06 -28.84 -0.05
N TYR A 216 -2.16 -27.52 0.12
CA TYR A 216 -2.06 -26.58 -1.00
C TYR A 216 -0.64 -26.52 -1.56
N VAL A 217 0.40 -26.59 -0.73
CA VAL A 217 1.81 -26.71 -1.16
C VAL A 217 1.98 -27.95 -2.04
N GLU A 218 1.49 -29.13 -1.63
CA GLU A 218 1.55 -30.35 -2.45
C GLU A 218 0.87 -30.16 -3.82
N TYR A 219 -0.29 -29.49 -3.85
CA TYR A 219 -0.97 -29.14 -5.10
C TYR A 219 -0.14 -28.20 -5.96
N LEU A 220 0.50 -27.20 -5.37
CA LEU A 220 1.34 -26.24 -6.11
C LEU A 220 2.59 -26.88 -6.68
N GLU A 221 3.18 -27.89 -6.02
CA GLU A 221 4.29 -28.68 -6.55
C GLU A 221 3.87 -29.46 -7.82
N ASP A 222 2.68 -30.10 -7.82
CA ASP A 222 2.10 -30.70 -9.01
C ASP A 222 1.80 -29.68 -10.10
N LEU A 223 1.17 -28.55 -9.73
CA LEU A 223 0.84 -27.46 -10.67
C LEU A 223 2.10 -26.93 -11.35
N ALA A 224 3.20 -26.73 -10.62
CA ALA A 224 4.47 -26.24 -11.17
C ALA A 224 5.08 -27.20 -12.21
N GLY A 225 4.75 -28.51 -12.13
CA GLY A 225 5.17 -29.51 -13.12
C GLY A 225 4.43 -29.43 -14.46
N ARG A 226 3.25 -28.83 -14.49
CA ARG A 226 2.35 -28.75 -15.66
C ARG A 226 1.97 -27.35 -16.10
N ALA A 227 2.40 -26.32 -15.36
CA ALA A 227 2.15 -24.92 -15.68
C ALA A 227 2.99 -24.48 -16.90
N THR A 228 2.35 -23.76 -17.83
CA THR A 228 2.94 -23.29 -19.09
C THR A 228 2.57 -21.85 -19.43
N GLY A 229 1.91 -21.15 -18.50
CA GLY A 229 1.49 -19.77 -18.67
C GLY A 229 2.60 -18.75 -18.38
N SER A 230 2.21 -17.51 -18.19
CA SER A 230 3.11 -16.39 -17.94
C SER A 230 2.48 -15.39 -16.97
N PHE A 231 3.32 -14.73 -16.16
CA PHE A 231 2.94 -13.62 -15.29
C PHE A 231 2.82 -12.28 -16.03
N VAL A 232 3.22 -12.19 -17.30
CA VAL A 232 3.23 -10.94 -18.08
C VAL A 232 1.83 -10.33 -18.15
N PHE A 233 1.72 -9.08 -17.63
CA PHE A 233 0.45 -8.35 -17.56
C PHE A 233 0.01 -7.80 -18.92
N GLY A 234 0.97 -7.38 -19.73
CA GLY A 234 0.78 -6.80 -21.07
C GLY A 234 0.67 -5.28 -21.06
N GLU A 235 1.14 -4.67 -22.16
CA GLU A 235 1.23 -3.21 -22.30
C GLU A 235 -0.14 -2.53 -22.19
N GLU A 236 -1.17 -3.09 -22.81
CA GLU A 236 -2.51 -2.50 -22.84
C GLU A 236 -3.11 -2.35 -21.42
N ARG A 237 -2.98 -3.38 -20.58
CA ARG A 237 -3.48 -3.34 -19.19
C ARG A 237 -2.61 -2.46 -18.31
N TYR A 238 -1.30 -2.49 -18.53
CA TYR A 238 -0.38 -1.60 -17.82
C TYR A 238 -0.73 -0.14 -18.11
N ASP A 239 -0.94 0.20 -19.39
CA ASP A 239 -1.37 1.53 -19.83
C ASP A 239 -2.74 1.91 -19.26
N ALA A 240 -3.67 0.96 -19.13
CA ALA A 240 -4.97 1.21 -18.50
C ALA A 240 -4.84 1.62 -17.03
N VAL A 241 -3.95 0.97 -16.27
CA VAL A 241 -3.66 1.39 -14.89
C VAL A 241 -3.12 2.81 -14.84
N LEU A 242 -2.15 3.15 -15.69
CA LEU A 242 -1.55 4.48 -15.71
C LEU A 242 -2.52 5.56 -16.19
N ARG A 243 -3.26 5.31 -17.27
CA ARG A 243 -4.10 6.32 -17.93
C ARG A 243 -5.49 6.43 -17.34
N ILE A 244 -6.16 5.30 -17.12
CA ILE A 244 -7.53 5.27 -16.59
C ILE A 244 -7.49 5.38 -15.07
N GLY A 245 -6.67 4.54 -14.41
CA GLY A 245 -6.55 4.52 -12.95
C GLY A 245 -5.96 5.80 -12.40
N GLU A 246 -4.76 6.18 -12.85
CA GLU A 246 -4.02 7.31 -12.29
C GLU A 246 -4.22 8.63 -13.04
N GLY A 247 -4.70 8.60 -14.28
CA GLY A 247 -4.91 9.79 -15.10
C GLY A 247 -3.63 10.36 -15.71
N PHE A 248 -2.59 9.54 -15.90
CA PHE A 248 -1.35 9.97 -16.56
C PHE A 248 -1.51 10.10 -18.07
N ASP A 249 -0.70 10.96 -18.69
CA ASP A 249 -0.68 11.19 -20.12
C ASP A 249 0.31 10.29 -20.87
N PHE A 250 1.00 9.40 -20.16
CA PHE A 250 1.98 8.44 -20.68
C PHE A 250 1.58 6.98 -20.40
N GLY A 251 2.26 6.06 -21.08
CA GLY A 251 2.11 4.62 -20.89
C GLY A 251 3.40 3.95 -20.41
N ALA A 252 3.38 2.61 -20.32
CA ALA A 252 4.42 1.77 -19.73
C ALA A 252 5.81 1.98 -20.40
N ARG A 253 5.88 2.10 -21.73
CA ARG A 253 7.16 2.30 -22.42
C ARG A 253 7.81 3.64 -22.07
N THR A 254 7.02 4.71 -22.07
CA THR A 254 7.50 6.04 -21.64
C THR A 254 7.94 6.00 -20.18
N LEU A 255 7.16 5.38 -19.33
CA LEU A 255 7.50 5.22 -17.90
C LEU A 255 8.83 4.46 -17.72
N ARG A 256 9.04 3.36 -18.44
CA ARG A 256 10.31 2.62 -18.42
C ARG A 256 11.50 3.49 -18.81
N ASP A 257 11.36 4.28 -19.87
CA ASP A 257 12.43 5.13 -20.36
C ASP A 257 12.73 6.25 -19.35
N MET A 258 11.71 6.85 -18.73
CA MET A 258 11.86 7.74 -17.56
C MET A 258 12.61 7.07 -16.42
N GLY A 259 12.29 5.81 -16.11
CA GLY A 259 12.99 5.02 -15.09
C GLY A 259 14.49 4.86 -15.38
N ARG A 260 14.85 4.57 -16.63
CA ARG A 260 16.26 4.47 -17.08
C ARG A 260 17.01 5.79 -16.90
N GLU A 261 16.41 6.91 -17.31
CA GLU A 261 16.99 8.25 -17.12
C GLU A 261 17.22 8.54 -15.62
N GLN A 262 16.26 8.18 -14.78
CA GLN A 262 16.41 8.35 -13.33
C GLN A 262 17.55 7.47 -12.77
N VAL A 263 17.67 6.21 -13.19
CA VAL A 263 18.77 5.33 -12.77
C VAL A 263 20.12 5.94 -13.13
N ASP A 264 20.30 6.40 -14.36
CA ASP A 264 21.55 6.97 -14.82
C ASP A 264 21.89 8.28 -14.08
N SER A 265 20.93 9.19 -13.94
CA SER A 265 21.11 10.45 -13.23
C SER A 265 21.43 10.25 -11.74
N LEU A 266 20.72 9.35 -11.06
CA LEU A 266 20.93 9.07 -9.65
C LEU A 266 22.28 8.39 -9.41
N THR A 267 22.67 7.43 -10.27
CA THR A 267 23.98 6.78 -10.19
C THR A 267 25.11 7.79 -10.29
N ALA A 268 25.03 8.75 -11.23
CA ALA A 268 26.05 9.80 -11.37
C ALA A 268 26.12 10.71 -10.13
N ARG A 269 24.97 11.10 -9.56
CA ARG A 269 24.93 11.92 -8.34
C ARG A 269 25.48 11.17 -7.13
N MET A 270 25.18 9.88 -7.00
CA MET A 270 25.70 9.03 -5.91
C MET A 270 27.21 8.84 -6.03
N ALA A 271 27.73 8.64 -7.24
CA ALA A 271 29.17 8.57 -7.48
C ALA A 271 29.90 9.87 -7.06
N ALA A 272 29.31 11.03 -7.37
CA ALA A 272 29.88 12.32 -6.95
C ALA A 272 29.86 12.51 -5.42
N LEU A 273 28.78 12.08 -4.73
CA LEU A 273 28.75 12.10 -3.26
C LEU A 273 29.73 11.12 -2.64
N ALA A 274 29.90 9.94 -3.21
CA ALA A 274 30.86 8.95 -2.75
C ALA A 274 32.29 9.47 -2.87
N GLU A 275 32.61 10.17 -3.96
CA GLU A 275 33.90 10.87 -4.13
C GLU A 275 34.12 11.95 -3.07
N GLU A 276 33.09 12.72 -2.71
CA GLU A 276 33.14 13.73 -1.64
C GLU A 276 33.37 13.10 -0.26
N ILE A 277 32.73 11.95 0.02
CA ILE A 277 32.77 11.28 1.32
C ILE A 277 34.12 10.55 1.52
N ASP A 278 34.58 9.83 0.51
CA ASP A 278 35.66 8.81 0.67
C ASP A 278 36.72 8.85 -0.42
N GLY A 279 36.66 9.82 -1.35
CA GLY A 279 37.64 9.95 -2.44
C GLY A 279 37.53 8.84 -3.49
N THR A 280 36.37 8.17 -3.62
CA THR A 280 36.11 7.14 -4.61
C THR A 280 34.69 7.27 -5.18
N PRO A 281 34.49 7.09 -6.50
CA PRO A 281 33.15 7.09 -7.08
C PRO A 281 32.38 5.79 -6.84
N ASP A 282 32.98 4.79 -6.18
CA ASP A 282 32.33 3.51 -5.82
C ASP A 282 31.37 3.71 -4.64
N TRP A 283 30.18 4.23 -4.95
CA TRP A 283 29.15 4.49 -3.95
C TRP A 283 28.67 3.22 -3.23
N THR A 284 28.80 2.03 -3.83
CA THR A 284 28.38 0.78 -3.20
C THR A 284 29.32 0.42 -2.06
N ALA A 285 30.63 0.53 -2.27
CA ALA A 285 31.63 0.33 -1.23
C ALA A 285 31.53 1.38 -0.11
N VAL A 286 31.22 2.64 -0.46
CA VAL A 286 31.01 3.71 0.53
C VAL A 286 29.79 3.43 1.39
N ILE A 287 28.64 3.03 0.81
CA ILE A 287 27.44 2.65 1.55
C ILE A 287 27.72 1.45 2.48
N ASP A 288 28.38 0.41 2.00
CA ASP A 288 28.67 -0.76 2.84
C ASP A 288 29.52 -0.39 4.06
N ARG A 289 30.53 0.47 3.90
CA ARG A 289 31.31 1.01 5.00
C ARG A 289 30.51 1.90 5.94
N LEU A 290 29.62 2.75 5.42
CA LEU A 290 28.78 3.62 6.24
C LEU A 290 27.81 2.83 7.12
N ARG A 291 27.43 1.63 6.71
CA ARG A 291 26.58 0.72 7.51
C ARG A 291 27.27 0.19 8.77
N ASP A 292 28.59 0.34 8.92
CA ASP A 292 29.29 0.02 10.16
C ASP A 292 28.97 1.01 11.29
N ASP A 293 28.43 2.21 10.96
CA ASP A 293 27.94 3.21 11.91
C ASP A 293 26.45 3.04 12.13
N HIS A 294 26.07 2.16 13.05
CA HIS A 294 24.71 1.76 13.34
C HIS A 294 24.43 1.69 14.85
N PRO A 295 23.16 1.66 15.29
CA PRO A 295 22.82 1.47 16.70
C PRO A 295 23.42 0.17 17.25
N ALA A 296 23.91 0.21 18.49
CA ALA A 296 24.57 -0.94 19.13
C ALA A 296 23.57 -1.97 19.70
N SER A 297 22.27 -1.66 19.69
CA SER A 297 21.21 -2.54 20.21
C SER A 297 19.83 -2.19 19.64
N MET A 298 18.88 -3.12 19.76
CA MET A 298 17.48 -2.86 19.40
C MET A 298 16.86 -1.72 20.23
N GLY A 299 17.30 -1.53 21.49
CA GLY A 299 16.88 -0.42 22.33
C GLY A 299 17.38 0.93 21.79
N GLU A 300 18.64 1.00 21.40
CA GLU A 300 19.22 2.21 20.77
C GLU A 300 18.61 2.48 19.40
N LEU A 301 18.32 1.44 18.63
CA LEU A 301 17.61 1.57 17.35
C LEU A 301 16.25 2.25 17.52
N LEU A 302 15.47 1.80 18.51
CA LEU A 302 14.16 2.40 18.83
C LEU A 302 14.29 3.86 19.23
N GLU A 303 15.26 4.18 20.09
CA GLU A 303 15.49 5.55 20.55
C GLU A 303 15.98 6.47 19.43
N SER A 304 16.79 5.93 18.51
CA SER A 304 17.23 6.66 17.32
C SER A 304 16.05 7.04 16.42
N TYR A 305 15.14 6.12 16.17
CA TYR A 305 13.93 6.42 15.40
C TYR A 305 12.99 7.39 16.13
N ARG A 306 12.86 7.30 17.45
CA ARG A 306 12.07 8.27 18.26
C ARG A 306 12.65 9.67 18.16
N SER A 307 13.93 9.81 18.45
CA SER A 307 14.63 11.10 18.39
C SER A 307 14.57 11.70 16.99
N GLU A 308 14.74 10.88 15.96
CA GLU A 308 14.67 11.34 14.57
C GLU A 308 13.25 11.73 14.15
N THR A 309 12.22 11.03 14.65
CA THR A 309 10.81 11.39 14.44
C THR A 309 10.49 12.75 15.05
N ASP A 310 10.94 13.02 16.28
CA ASP A 310 10.79 14.31 16.92
C ASP A 310 11.53 15.41 16.16
N ARG A 311 12.75 15.14 15.68
CA ARG A 311 13.55 16.06 14.87
C ARG A 311 12.87 16.38 13.54
N ALA A 312 12.33 15.38 12.85
CA ALA A 312 11.62 15.56 11.59
C ALA A 312 10.35 16.40 11.78
N ARG A 313 9.56 16.08 12.82
CA ARG A 313 8.36 16.85 13.17
C ARG A 313 8.68 18.33 13.47
N ALA A 314 9.72 18.57 14.27
CA ALA A 314 10.16 19.93 14.57
C ALA A 314 10.61 20.67 13.30
N PHE A 315 11.38 20.01 12.43
CA PHE A 315 11.86 20.61 11.19
C PHE A 315 10.70 21.00 10.25
N VAL A 316 9.69 20.14 10.09
CA VAL A 316 8.49 20.43 9.29
C VAL A 316 7.76 21.67 9.82
N ARG A 317 7.55 21.74 11.13
CA ARG A 317 6.89 22.85 11.81
C ARG A 317 7.69 24.15 11.68
N ASP A 318 8.97 24.12 12.03
CA ASP A 318 9.81 25.31 12.16
C ASP A 318 10.14 25.94 10.79
N ASN A 319 10.14 25.15 9.73
CA ASN A 319 10.29 25.62 8.35
C ASN A 319 8.95 25.84 7.63
N GLY A 320 7.82 25.59 8.29
CA GLY A 320 6.50 25.81 7.71
C GLY A 320 6.27 25.02 6.43
N LEU A 321 6.71 23.75 6.39
CA LEU A 321 6.65 22.95 5.17
C LEU A 321 5.27 22.38 4.89
N MET A 322 4.50 22.10 5.95
CA MET A 322 3.15 21.57 5.90
C MET A 322 2.46 21.83 7.25
N SER A 323 1.13 21.96 7.24
CA SER A 323 0.33 22.04 8.45
C SER A 323 0.31 20.69 9.18
N ILE A 324 0.54 20.73 10.49
CA ILE A 324 0.42 19.58 11.37
C ILE A 324 -0.95 19.65 12.04
N PRO A 325 -1.86 18.67 11.86
CA PRO A 325 -3.18 18.67 12.50
C PRO A 325 -3.09 18.69 14.02
N GLU A 326 -4.00 19.41 14.67
CA GLU A 326 -4.04 19.47 16.13
C GLU A 326 -4.38 18.11 16.73
N GLY A 327 -3.61 17.69 17.73
CA GLY A 327 -3.84 16.42 18.44
C GLY A 327 -3.30 15.19 17.71
N GLU A 328 -2.69 15.35 16.51
CA GLU A 328 -2.03 14.21 15.85
C GLU A 328 -0.83 13.72 16.66
N ALA A 329 -0.59 12.42 16.63
CA ALA A 329 0.56 11.80 17.29
C ALA A 329 0.97 10.52 16.55
N CYS A 330 2.27 10.42 16.23
CA CYS A 330 2.90 9.23 15.70
C CYS A 330 3.46 8.39 16.84
N ALA A 331 2.96 7.18 17.03
CA ALA A 331 3.54 6.24 17.98
C ALA A 331 4.73 5.54 17.34
N VAL A 332 5.93 5.68 17.91
CA VAL A 332 7.15 4.98 17.45
C VAL A 332 7.40 3.80 18.38
N GLU A 333 7.14 2.60 17.88
CA GLU A 333 7.10 1.38 18.69
C GLU A 333 7.88 0.24 18.01
N PRO A 334 8.38 -0.76 18.78
CA PRO A 334 8.89 -1.98 18.20
C PRO A 334 7.82 -2.65 17.35
N ALA A 335 8.18 -3.18 16.20
CA ALA A 335 7.26 -3.99 15.40
C ALA A 335 6.65 -5.11 16.28
N PRO A 336 5.33 -5.33 16.23
CA PRO A 336 4.69 -6.40 16.96
C PRO A 336 5.34 -7.76 16.67
N LEU A 337 5.30 -8.69 17.62
CA LEU A 337 5.98 -10.00 17.51
C LEU A 337 5.67 -10.73 16.20
N PHE A 338 4.40 -10.71 15.81
CA PHE A 338 3.94 -11.37 14.58
C PHE A 338 4.47 -10.75 13.28
N LEU A 339 4.95 -9.49 13.31
CA LEU A 339 5.54 -8.82 12.14
C LEU A 339 7.05 -9.00 12.04
N ARG A 340 7.76 -9.28 13.13
CA ARG A 340 9.22 -9.22 13.18
C ARG A 340 9.92 -10.15 12.22
N ALA A 341 9.34 -11.32 11.96
CA ALA A 341 9.87 -12.27 10.98
C ALA A 341 9.56 -11.87 9.53
N ALA A 342 8.37 -11.27 9.30
CA ALA A 342 7.88 -10.94 7.97
C ALA A 342 8.36 -9.56 7.48
N ALA A 343 8.54 -8.57 8.37
CA ALA A 343 8.87 -7.19 8.05
C ALA A 343 10.29 -6.80 8.52
N PRO A 344 11.32 -7.00 7.69
CA PRO A 344 12.70 -6.63 8.04
C PRO A 344 12.98 -5.12 7.94
N VAL A 345 12.06 -4.34 7.42
CA VAL A 345 12.15 -2.88 7.25
C VAL A 345 11.10 -2.18 8.12
N ALA A 346 11.35 -0.91 8.41
CA ALA A 346 10.40 -0.06 9.10
C ALA A 346 9.11 0.10 8.27
N SER A 347 7.98 0.31 8.94
CA SER A 347 6.67 0.45 8.30
C SER A 347 5.74 1.33 9.13
N TYR A 348 4.84 2.02 8.45
CA TYR A 348 3.80 2.79 9.10
C TYR A 348 2.43 2.10 8.96
N PHE A 349 1.71 1.96 10.05
CA PHE A 349 0.30 1.57 10.05
C PHE A 349 -0.57 2.76 10.41
N PRO A 350 -1.49 3.15 9.51
CA PRO A 350 -2.39 4.26 9.77
C PRO A 350 -3.40 3.90 10.88
N PRO A 351 -4.02 4.90 11.51
CA PRO A 351 -5.18 4.65 12.35
C PRO A 351 -6.33 4.06 11.53
N ALA A 352 -7.20 3.29 12.16
CA ALA A 352 -8.41 2.80 11.53
C ALA A 352 -9.24 3.98 11.00
N SER A 353 -9.76 3.86 9.78
CA SER A 353 -10.57 4.93 9.16
C SER A 353 -11.96 5.04 9.80
N PHE A 354 -12.46 3.94 10.35
CA PHE A 354 -13.79 3.83 10.99
C PHE A 354 -13.66 3.19 12.37
N GLY A 355 -14.71 3.30 13.18
CA GLY A 355 -14.74 2.71 14.53
C GLY A 355 -14.12 3.61 15.60
N PRO A 356 -13.68 3.02 16.73
CA PRO A 356 -13.09 3.76 17.83
C PRO A 356 -11.80 4.47 17.40
N PRO A 357 -11.48 5.66 18.00
CA PRO A 357 -10.24 6.34 17.71
C PRO A 357 -9.02 5.43 17.98
N SER A 358 -8.12 5.35 17.00
CA SER A 358 -6.83 4.69 17.09
C SER A 358 -5.73 5.66 16.67
N ARG A 359 -4.48 5.30 16.90
CA ARG A 359 -3.33 6.13 16.53
C ARG A 359 -2.51 5.45 15.44
N GLY A 360 -1.86 6.25 14.61
CA GLY A 360 -0.89 5.73 13.66
C GLY A 360 0.38 5.24 14.36
N THR A 361 0.92 4.13 13.90
CA THR A 361 2.10 3.50 14.49
C THR A 361 3.22 3.35 13.46
N PHE A 362 4.36 3.93 13.79
CA PHE A 362 5.62 3.73 13.10
C PHE A 362 6.33 2.53 13.73
N ASN A 363 6.36 1.41 13.04
CA ASN A 363 6.90 0.15 13.52
C ASN A 363 8.40 0.06 13.23
N VAL A 364 9.21 0.06 14.29
CA VAL A 364 10.66 -0.11 14.19
C VAL A 364 10.99 -1.60 14.02
N PRO A 365 11.83 -1.99 13.05
CA PRO A 365 12.00 -3.39 12.66
C PRO A 365 12.90 -4.15 13.65
N PHE A 366 12.33 -4.64 14.73
CA PHE A 366 13.02 -5.53 15.67
C PHE A 366 13.20 -6.93 15.08
N THR A 367 14.25 -7.64 15.51
CA THR A 367 14.39 -9.06 15.22
C THR A 367 13.36 -9.89 15.99
N PRO A 368 13.02 -11.11 15.49
CA PRO A 368 12.25 -12.08 16.26
C PRO A 368 12.91 -12.38 17.61
N ASP A 369 12.11 -12.79 18.60
CA ASP A 369 12.63 -13.26 19.87
C ASP A 369 13.50 -14.52 19.66
N GLY A 370 14.68 -14.55 20.28
CA GLY A 370 15.62 -15.65 20.10
C GLY A 370 16.47 -15.58 18.86
N ALA A 371 16.41 -14.49 18.06
CA ALA A 371 17.29 -14.28 16.93
C ALA A 371 18.77 -14.33 17.33
N SER A 372 19.60 -14.93 16.48
CA SER A 372 21.05 -15.00 16.68
C SER A 372 21.71 -13.62 16.73
N ALA A 373 22.91 -13.54 17.29
CA ALA A 373 23.70 -12.30 17.31
C ALA A 373 24.00 -11.78 15.88
N GLU A 374 24.18 -12.70 14.93
CA GLU A 374 24.42 -12.36 13.52
C GLU A 374 23.17 -11.75 12.87
N GLU A 375 21.99 -12.30 13.14
CA GLU A 375 20.72 -11.75 12.64
C GLU A 375 20.42 -10.39 13.26
N GLN A 376 20.72 -10.20 14.56
CA GLN A 376 20.58 -8.91 15.22
C GLN A 376 21.53 -7.88 14.62
N GLU A 377 22.79 -8.22 14.42
CA GLU A 377 23.79 -7.36 13.79
C GLU A 377 23.39 -6.97 12.37
N ALA A 378 22.98 -7.94 11.55
CA ALA A 378 22.50 -7.68 10.19
C ALA A 378 21.30 -6.71 10.18
N ARG A 379 20.37 -6.83 11.15
CA ARG A 379 19.25 -5.92 11.32
C ARG A 379 19.70 -4.52 11.69
N LEU A 380 20.63 -4.36 12.61
CA LEU A 380 21.17 -3.07 13.04
C LEU A 380 21.92 -2.39 11.89
N ARG A 381 22.76 -3.10 11.16
CA ARG A 381 23.47 -2.60 9.97
C ARG A 381 22.52 -2.13 8.87
N SER A 382 21.37 -2.79 8.68
CA SER A 382 20.35 -2.38 7.71
C SER A 382 19.48 -1.20 8.16
N ASN A 383 19.74 -0.67 9.37
CA ASN A 383 19.09 0.51 9.95
C ASN A 383 20.18 1.45 10.53
N SER A 384 21.20 1.71 9.75
CA SER A 384 22.33 2.55 10.12
C SER A 384 21.94 4.03 10.27
N PHE A 385 22.74 4.79 11.01
CA PHE A 385 22.43 6.19 11.33
C PHE A 385 22.29 7.09 10.09
N PHE A 386 22.93 6.76 8.98
CA PHE A 386 22.76 7.53 7.75
C PHE A 386 21.47 7.20 6.97
N GLU A 387 20.85 6.02 7.20
CA GLU A 387 19.60 5.59 6.56
C GLU A 387 18.36 6.04 7.35
N ILE A 388 18.44 6.07 8.69
CA ILE A 388 17.31 6.42 9.60
C ILE A 388 16.60 7.74 9.21
N PRO A 389 17.27 8.86 8.87
CA PRO A 389 16.59 10.11 8.53
C PRO A 389 15.70 10.02 7.29
N GLY A 390 16.13 9.29 6.26
CA GLY A 390 15.35 9.08 5.04
C GLY A 390 14.11 8.24 5.30
N VAL A 391 14.27 7.13 6.03
CA VAL A 391 13.17 6.24 6.44
C VAL A 391 12.16 7.00 7.33
N THR A 392 12.64 7.79 8.28
CA THR A 392 11.77 8.59 9.16
C THR A 392 10.97 9.63 8.39
N ALA A 393 11.59 10.29 7.40
CA ALA A 393 10.89 11.24 6.54
C ALA A 393 9.79 10.55 5.73
N HIS A 394 10.02 9.32 5.26
CA HIS A 394 9.05 8.50 4.52
C HIS A 394 7.88 8.03 5.38
N GLU A 395 8.17 7.43 6.53
CA GLU A 395 7.17 6.78 7.37
C GLU A 395 6.42 7.75 8.29
N ALA A 396 7.11 8.79 8.80
CA ALA A 396 6.56 9.68 9.81
C ALA A 396 6.32 11.11 9.30
N TYR A 397 7.32 12.00 9.36
CA TYR A 397 7.16 13.43 9.08
C TYR A 397 8.10 13.93 7.97
N PRO A 398 7.53 14.51 6.90
CA PRO A 398 6.11 14.70 6.59
C PRO A 398 5.46 13.55 5.80
N GLY A 399 5.98 12.33 5.90
CA GLY A 399 5.62 11.15 5.12
C GLY A 399 4.24 10.56 5.41
N HIS A 400 4.17 9.23 5.45
CA HIS A 400 2.91 8.50 5.57
C HIS A 400 2.07 8.96 6.76
N HIS A 401 2.65 9.05 7.97
CA HIS A 401 1.91 9.48 9.14
C HIS A 401 1.20 10.81 8.94
N LEU A 402 1.94 11.85 8.53
CA LEU A 402 1.36 13.18 8.38
C LEU A 402 0.35 13.26 7.22
N HIS A 403 0.59 12.52 6.13
CA HIS A 403 -0.35 12.39 5.01
C HIS A 403 -1.69 11.77 5.47
N PHE A 404 -1.62 10.64 6.17
CA PHE A 404 -2.83 9.99 6.68
C PHE A 404 -3.56 10.86 7.71
N ALA A 405 -2.83 11.50 8.63
CA ALA A 405 -3.41 12.43 9.59
C ALA A 405 -4.12 13.61 8.91
N ALA A 406 -3.51 14.22 7.88
CA ALA A 406 -4.10 15.32 7.13
C ALA A 406 -5.34 14.91 6.33
N SER A 407 -5.42 13.64 5.90
CA SER A 407 -6.54 13.10 5.10
C SER A 407 -7.71 12.55 5.92
N GLN A 408 -7.60 12.46 7.26
CA GLN A 408 -8.65 11.88 8.13
C GLN A 408 -10.02 12.58 8.02
N GLY A 409 -10.05 13.86 7.66
CA GLY A 409 -11.29 14.63 7.50
C GLY A 409 -12.06 14.38 6.19
N THR A 410 -11.57 13.50 5.32
CA THR A 410 -12.26 13.17 4.06
C THR A 410 -13.44 12.22 4.27
N ASN A 411 -14.34 12.15 3.28
CA ASN A 411 -15.49 11.25 3.34
C ASN A 411 -15.09 9.76 3.25
N ALA A 412 -16.04 8.87 3.56
CA ALA A 412 -15.81 7.43 3.60
C ALA A 412 -15.25 6.86 2.28
N LEU A 413 -15.72 7.36 1.14
CA LEU A 413 -15.24 6.91 -0.17
C LEU A 413 -13.73 7.16 -0.34
N ARG A 414 -13.25 8.36 -0.01
CA ARG A 414 -11.83 8.74 -0.10
C ARG A 414 -10.96 8.11 0.99
N GLN A 415 -11.56 7.61 2.07
CA GLN A 415 -10.85 6.80 3.07
C GLN A 415 -10.58 5.38 2.56
N VAL A 416 -11.48 4.83 1.76
CA VAL A 416 -11.44 3.45 1.25
C VAL A 416 -10.73 3.36 -0.09
N LEU A 417 -11.18 4.14 -1.09
CA LEU A 417 -10.57 4.13 -2.42
C LEU A 417 -9.34 5.04 -2.44
N HIS A 418 -8.18 4.44 -2.62
CA HIS A 418 -6.91 5.16 -2.61
C HIS A 418 -5.96 4.69 -3.72
N SER A 419 -4.99 5.52 -4.05
CA SER A 419 -3.94 5.24 -5.02
C SER A 419 -2.63 4.91 -4.33
N THR A 420 -2.02 3.79 -4.70
CA THR A 420 -0.64 3.45 -4.30
C THR A 420 0.37 4.48 -4.83
N TYR A 421 0.12 5.05 -6.03
CA TYR A 421 0.97 6.10 -6.60
C TYR A 421 0.94 7.38 -5.76
N MET A 422 -0.21 7.72 -5.16
CA MET A 422 -0.30 8.85 -4.23
C MET A 422 0.39 8.52 -2.90
N ILE A 423 0.09 7.38 -2.28
CA ILE A 423 0.60 7.04 -0.94
C ILE A 423 2.12 6.90 -0.96
N GLU A 424 2.64 6.03 -1.80
CA GLU A 424 4.07 5.74 -1.90
C GLU A 424 4.84 6.87 -2.60
N GLY A 425 4.19 7.49 -3.58
CA GLY A 425 4.73 8.67 -4.26
C GLY A 425 4.92 9.84 -3.31
N TRP A 426 3.98 10.08 -2.39
CA TRP A 426 4.11 11.09 -1.34
C TRP A 426 5.31 10.80 -0.43
N GLY A 427 5.43 9.57 0.09
CA GLY A 427 6.57 9.16 0.93
C GLY A 427 7.92 9.46 0.26
N LEU A 428 8.07 9.06 -1.00
CA LEU A 428 9.32 9.28 -1.74
C LEU A 428 9.53 10.75 -2.18
N TYR A 429 8.46 11.47 -2.47
CA TYR A 429 8.49 12.91 -2.75
C TYR A 429 9.02 13.69 -1.56
N VAL A 430 8.51 13.44 -0.37
CA VAL A 430 8.91 14.18 0.83
C VAL A 430 10.34 13.84 1.27
N GLU A 431 10.84 12.60 1.03
CA GLU A 431 12.26 12.31 1.23
C GLU A 431 13.15 13.28 0.44
N ASN A 432 12.84 13.50 -0.83
CA ASN A 432 13.61 14.40 -1.68
C ASN A 432 13.44 15.87 -1.27
N MET A 433 12.19 16.30 -1.04
CA MET A 433 11.83 17.65 -0.61
C MET A 433 12.53 18.02 0.69
N MET A 434 12.56 17.14 1.70
CA MET A 434 13.26 17.36 2.96
C MET A 434 14.76 17.60 2.75
N GLY A 435 15.37 16.85 1.82
CA GLY A 435 16.77 17.08 1.45
C GLY A 435 17.02 18.42 0.75
N GLU A 436 16.10 18.87 -0.11
CA GLU A 436 16.16 20.18 -0.78
C GLU A 436 15.98 21.33 0.21
N GLN A 437 15.24 21.11 1.30
CA GLN A 437 15.06 22.07 2.39
C GLN A 437 16.20 22.03 3.43
N GLY A 438 17.22 21.20 3.24
CA GLY A 438 18.41 21.13 4.12
C GLY A 438 18.26 20.25 5.36
N TYR A 439 17.28 19.34 5.40
CA TYR A 439 17.08 18.42 6.51
C TYR A 439 18.24 17.43 6.70
N TYR A 440 18.83 16.94 5.60
CA TYR A 440 19.93 15.97 5.65
C TYR A 440 21.27 16.70 5.82
N ALA A 441 21.82 16.65 7.03
CA ALA A 441 22.92 17.47 7.46
C ALA A 441 24.30 17.08 6.87
N SER A 442 24.44 15.85 6.30
CA SER A 442 25.71 15.36 5.80
C SER A 442 25.59 14.71 4.42
N PRO A 443 26.70 14.67 3.64
CA PRO A 443 26.75 13.94 2.38
C PRO A 443 26.40 12.45 2.53
N ALA A 444 26.77 11.81 3.64
CA ALA A 444 26.46 10.40 3.92
C ALA A 444 24.94 10.18 4.02
N VAL A 445 24.22 11.00 4.79
CA VAL A 445 22.74 10.90 4.90
C VAL A 445 22.08 11.16 3.55
N ARG A 446 22.62 12.12 2.77
CA ARG A 446 22.12 12.39 1.42
C ARG A 446 22.38 11.21 0.48
N LEU A 447 23.50 10.53 0.59
CA LEU A 447 23.82 9.31 -0.18
C LEU A 447 22.82 8.19 0.16
N GLY A 448 22.49 8.00 1.45
CA GLY A 448 21.46 7.05 1.90
C GLY A 448 20.09 7.32 1.26
N GLN A 449 19.64 8.57 1.32
CA GLN A 449 18.36 8.97 0.69
C GLN A 449 18.37 8.73 -0.84
N LEU A 450 19.49 9.05 -1.53
CA LEU A 450 19.58 8.82 -2.97
C LEU A 450 19.64 7.32 -3.31
N SER A 451 20.23 6.47 -2.46
CA SER A 451 20.23 5.02 -2.67
C SER A 451 18.82 4.44 -2.63
N MET A 452 17.97 4.91 -1.72
CA MET A 452 16.57 4.53 -1.65
C MET A 452 15.78 5.02 -2.87
N ARG A 453 16.10 6.21 -3.39
CA ARG A 453 15.48 6.72 -4.63
C ARG A 453 15.96 5.94 -5.86
N LEU A 454 17.25 5.57 -5.95
CA LEU A 454 17.80 4.72 -7.01
C LEU A 454 17.11 3.35 -7.05
N PHE A 455 16.90 2.75 -5.89
CA PHE A 455 16.12 1.52 -5.79
C PHE A 455 14.74 1.64 -6.45
N ARG A 456 14.02 2.72 -6.15
CA ARG A 456 12.67 2.97 -6.72
C ARG A 456 12.73 3.29 -8.22
N ALA A 457 13.82 3.89 -8.70
CA ALA A 457 14.06 4.06 -10.14
C ALA A 457 14.28 2.71 -10.85
N GLY A 458 15.06 1.82 -10.24
CA GLY A 458 15.23 0.45 -10.72
C GLY A 458 13.92 -0.33 -10.79
N ARG A 459 13.04 -0.15 -9.80
CA ARG A 459 11.70 -0.75 -9.79
C ARG A 459 10.88 -0.35 -11.01
N ILE A 460 10.92 0.92 -11.43
CA ILE A 460 10.21 1.37 -12.64
C ILE A 460 10.69 0.57 -13.87
N VAL A 461 12.02 0.49 -14.05
CA VAL A 461 12.60 -0.20 -15.21
C VAL A 461 12.23 -1.68 -15.23
N VAL A 462 12.37 -2.33 -14.08
CA VAL A 462 12.17 -3.78 -13.96
C VAL A 462 10.70 -4.15 -14.06
N ASP A 463 9.82 -3.50 -13.30
CA ASP A 463 8.39 -3.77 -13.29
C ASP A 463 7.77 -3.59 -14.68
N THR A 464 8.04 -2.46 -15.33
CA THR A 464 7.55 -2.24 -16.71
C THR A 464 8.11 -3.27 -17.70
N SER A 465 9.42 -3.57 -17.64
CA SER A 465 10.06 -4.50 -18.59
C SER A 465 9.58 -5.93 -18.40
N LEU A 466 9.38 -6.39 -17.14
CA LEU A 466 8.79 -7.69 -16.84
C LEU A 466 7.39 -7.83 -17.42
N HIS A 467 6.54 -6.83 -17.18
CA HIS A 467 5.14 -6.87 -17.60
C HIS A 467 4.88 -6.51 -19.06
N LEU A 468 5.88 -5.97 -19.76
CA LEU A 468 5.91 -5.89 -21.21
C LEU A 468 6.46 -7.17 -21.88
N GLY A 469 6.96 -8.13 -21.08
CA GLY A 469 7.59 -9.35 -21.60
C GLY A 469 8.96 -9.10 -22.25
N GLU A 470 9.64 -8.02 -21.87
CA GLU A 470 10.94 -7.60 -22.44
C GLU A 470 12.13 -7.95 -21.54
N MET A 471 11.89 -8.50 -20.35
CA MET A 471 12.91 -8.88 -19.38
C MET A 471 12.49 -10.16 -18.66
N SER A 472 13.41 -11.11 -18.52
CA SER A 472 13.22 -12.31 -17.70
C SER A 472 13.43 -12.01 -16.20
N ILE A 473 13.01 -12.92 -15.32
CA ILE A 473 13.27 -12.84 -13.87
C ILE A 473 14.79 -12.76 -13.58
N GLU A 474 15.60 -13.54 -14.32
CA GLU A 474 17.04 -13.53 -14.16
C GLU A 474 17.67 -12.20 -14.56
N GLU A 475 17.30 -11.66 -15.73
CA GLU A 475 17.78 -10.35 -16.20
C GLU A 475 17.35 -9.21 -15.28
N ALA A 476 16.12 -9.24 -14.78
CA ALA A 476 15.58 -8.30 -13.80
C ALA A 476 16.36 -8.34 -12.47
N THR A 477 16.66 -9.56 -11.99
CA THR A 477 17.46 -9.77 -10.78
C THR A 477 18.87 -9.22 -10.97
N ALA A 478 19.51 -9.52 -12.12
CA ALA A 478 20.84 -9.01 -12.46
C ALA A 478 20.85 -7.47 -12.56
N PHE A 479 19.80 -6.86 -13.14
CA PHE A 479 19.65 -5.42 -13.21
C PHE A 479 19.55 -4.80 -11.81
N MET A 480 18.70 -5.30 -10.93
CA MET A 480 18.54 -4.79 -9.56
C MET A 480 19.84 -4.95 -8.75
N ALA A 481 20.52 -6.08 -8.89
CA ALA A 481 21.79 -6.28 -8.20
C ALA A 481 22.90 -5.36 -8.74
N GLY A 482 23.07 -5.29 -10.05
CA GLY A 482 24.17 -4.57 -10.68
C GLY A 482 23.99 -3.05 -10.75
N ARG A 483 22.74 -2.57 -10.90
CA ARG A 483 22.46 -1.14 -11.07
C ARG A 483 21.97 -0.46 -9.78
N CYS A 484 21.33 -1.21 -8.87
CA CYS A 484 20.77 -0.66 -7.64
C CYS A 484 21.53 -1.10 -6.37
N GLY A 485 22.60 -1.91 -6.52
CA GLY A 485 23.50 -2.28 -5.41
C GLY A 485 22.91 -3.29 -4.42
N PHE A 486 21.91 -4.08 -4.83
CA PHE A 486 21.31 -5.08 -3.94
C PHE A 486 22.09 -6.39 -3.92
N PRO A 487 22.17 -7.08 -2.76
CA PRO A 487 22.55 -8.48 -2.75
C PRO A 487 21.61 -9.31 -3.66
N VAL A 488 22.18 -10.24 -4.44
CA VAL A 488 21.41 -11.04 -5.40
C VAL A 488 20.17 -11.71 -4.78
N PRO A 489 20.22 -12.32 -3.56
CA PRO A 489 19.03 -12.93 -2.97
C PRO A 489 17.90 -11.91 -2.66
N THR A 490 18.28 -10.69 -2.27
CA THR A 490 17.30 -9.60 -2.03
C THR A 490 16.70 -9.13 -3.35
N ALA A 491 17.53 -8.93 -4.38
CA ALA A 491 17.07 -8.55 -5.71
C ALA A 491 16.10 -9.59 -6.29
N GLN A 492 16.40 -10.89 -6.16
CA GLN A 492 15.56 -11.97 -6.63
C GLN A 492 14.18 -11.99 -5.94
N ARG A 493 14.15 -11.84 -4.60
CA ARG A 493 12.89 -11.80 -3.83
C ARG A 493 12.02 -10.60 -4.25
N GLU A 494 12.64 -9.44 -4.45
CA GLU A 494 11.94 -8.25 -4.93
C GLU A 494 11.35 -8.46 -6.34
N VAL A 495 12.12 -9.00 -7.27
CA VAL A 495 11.67 -9.29 -8.64
C VAL A 495 10.50 -10.27 -8.66
N LEU A 496 10.56 -11.35 -7.88
CA LEU A 496 9.44 -12.30 -7.77
C LEU A 496 8.16 -11.64 -7.23
N ARG A 497 8.30 -10.70 -6.29
CA ARG A 497 7.17 -9.90 -5.80
C ARG A 497 6.60 -9.04 -6.92
N TYR A 498 7.44 -8.39 -7.74
CA TYR A 498 6.96 -7.56 -8.86
C TYR A 498 6.18 -8.40 -9.88
N CYS A 499 6.62 -9.60 -10.20
CA CYS A 499 5.89 -10.51 -11.09
C CYS A 499 4.47 -10.84 -10.59
N SER A 500 4.24 -10.78 -9.27
CA SER A 500 2.94 -11.10 -8.64
C SER A 500 2.02 -9.88 -8.49
N TYR A 501 2.56 -8.66 -8.56
CA TYR A 501 1.84 -7.41 -8.33
C TYR A 501 2.19 -6.37 -9.41
N PRO A 502 1.65 -6.52 -10.63
CA PRO A 502 1.90 -5.57 -11.73
C PRO A 502 1.63 -4.13 -11.31
N THR A 503 2.48 -3.19 -11.75
CA THR A 503 2.38 -1.74 -11.52
C THR A 503 2.64 -1.25 -10.09
N GLN A 504 2.65 -2.13 -9.09
CA GLN A 504 2.86 -1.72 -7.70
C GLN A 504 4.29 -1.24 -7.45
N ALA A 505 5.29 -1.97 -7.97
CA ALA A 505 6.69 -1.63 -7.73
C ALA A 505 7.09 -0.30 -8.40
N SER A 506 6.52 0.02 -9.54
CA SER A 506 6.76 1.29 -10.25
C SER A 506 6.04 2.49 -9.63
N ALA A 507 5.04 2.28 -8.77
CA ALA A 507 4.20 3.36 -8.22
C ALA A 507 5.00 4.42 -7.43
N TYR A 508 5.99 4.01 -6.67
CA TYR A 508 6.76 4.85 -5.76
C TYR A 508 7.39 6.09 -6.42
N LEU A 509 8.35 5.88 -7.30
CA LEU A 509 9.04 6.99 -7.95
C LEU A 509 8.19 7.65 -9.02
N THR A 510 7.33 6.91 -9.71
CA THR A 510 6.37 7.50 -10.65
C THR A 510 5.47 8.50 -9.94
N GLY A 511 4.91 8.12 -8.81
CA GLY A 511 4.09 9.02 -7.98
C GLY A 511 4.86 10.23 -7.50
N ALA A 512 6.10 10.03 -7.02
CA ALA A 512 6.95 11.14 -6.57
C ALA A 512 7.25 12.14 -7.70
N LEU A 513 7.60 11.68 -8.89
CA LEU A 513 7.88 12.53 -10.06
C LEU A 513 6.64 13.34 -10.48
N GLU A 514 5.45 12.74 -10.42
CA GLU A 514 4.20 13.43 -10.71
C GLU A 514 3.85 14.47 -9.63
N ILE A 515 4.05 14.16 -8.35
CA ILE A 515 3.86 15.12 -7.26
C ILE A 515 4.87 16.28 -7.38
N GLU A 516 6.14 16.01 -7.72
CA GLU A 516 7.14 17.05 -8.02
C GLU A 516 6.69 17.95 -9.19
N ARG A 517 6.11 17.36 -10.25
CA ARG A 517 5.55 18.10 -11.38
C ARG A 517 4.36 18.98 -10.96
N MET A 518 3.47 18.44 -10.14
CA MET A 518 2.33 19.18 -9.59
C MET A 518 2.78 20.33 -8.70
N ALA A 519 3.78 20.14 -7.83
CA ALA A 519 4.33 21.18 -6.96
C ALA A 519 4.94 22.34 -7.76
N ARG A 520 5.72 22.04 -8.81
CA ARG A 520 6.25 23.05 -9.72
C ARG A 520 5.14 23.85 -10.40
N ARG A 521 4.15 23.17 -10.99
CA ARG A 521 3.00 23.83 -11.65
C ARG A 521 2.19 24.70 -10.69
N TRP A 522 2.03 24.26 -9.44
CA TRP A 522 1.33 25.05 -8.41
C TRP A 522 2.05 26.35 -8.12
N THR A 523 3.36 26.31 -7.88
CA THR A 523 4.17 27.50 -7.58
C THR A 523 4.30 28.42 -8.79
N GLU A 524 4.54 27.89 -9.99
CA GLU A 524 4.65 28.66 -11.24
C GLU A 524 3.33 29.35 -11.63
N SER A 525 2.19 28.72 -11.32
CA SER A 525 0.86 29.32 -11.57
C SER A 525 0.47 30.42 -10.57
N GLY A 526 1.27 30.65 -9.53
CA GLY A 526 0.99 31.63 -8.49
C GLY A 526 -0.16 31.27 -7.56
N LYS A 527 -0.57 30.00 -7.50
CA LYS A 527 -1.67 29.53 -6.62
C LYS A 527 -1.33 29.61 -5.14
N GLY A 528 -0.04 29.57 -4.77
CA GLY A 528 0.39 29.65 -3.39
C GLY A 528 1.80 29.15 -3.15
N THR A 529 2.15 29.05 -1.87
CA THR A 529 3.43 28.50 -1.41
C THR A 529 3.48 26.98 -1.56
N LEU A 530 4.68 26.40 -1.42
CA LEU A 530 4.87 24.94 -1.37
C LEU A 530 4.08 24.33 -0.21
N ALA A 531 4.04 24.96 0.97
CA ALA A 531 3.24 24.51 2.10
C ALA A 531 1.74 24.46 1.77
N ALA A 532 1.22 25.49 1.08
CA ALA A 532 -0.17 25.51 0.64
C ALA A 532 -0.49 24.39 -0.37
N PHE A 533 0.48 24.02 -1.23
CA PHE A 533 0.38 22.85 -2.10
C PHE A 533 0.27 21.56 -1.30
N HIS A 534 1.18 21.35 -0.34
CA HIS A 534 1.17 20.16 0.50
C HIS A 534 -0.15 19.99 1.25
N ASP A 535 -0.63 21.08 1.86
CA ASP A 535 -1.90 21.09 2.59
C ASP A 535 -3.10 20.79 1.67
N ALA A 536 -3.13 21.40 0.48
CA ALA A 536 -4.21 21.17 -0.47
C ALA A 536 -4.21 19.71 -0.98
N LEU A 537 -3.04 19.18 -1.33
CA LEU A 537 -2.90 17.82 -1.86
C LEU A 537 -3.29 16.77 -0.82
N THR A 538 -2.73 16.83 0.39
CA THR A 538 -2.96 15.81 1.42
C THR A 538 -4.37 15.84 2.00
N ARG A 539 -4.98 17.03 2.13
CA ARG A 539 -6.38 17.18 2.57
C ARG A 539 -7.40 16.71 1.52
N SER A 540 -7.01 16.59 0.25
CA SER A 540 -7.92 16.04 -0.77
C SER A 540 -8.15 14.54 -0.63
N GLY A 541 -7.33 13.84 0.14
CA GLY A 541 -7.34 12.39 0.31
C GLY A 541 -6.21 11.70 -0.47
N LYS A 542 -6.19 10.38 -0.42
CA LYS A 542 -5.19 9.54 -1.10
C LYS A 542 -5.62 9.21 -2.55
N LEU A 543 -6.03 10.24 -3.29
CA LEU A 543 -6.66 10.13 -4.62
C LEU A 543 -5.64 9.70 -5.70
N PRO A 544 -6.09 9.04 -6.79
CA PRO A 544 -5.31 8.95 -8.01
C PRO A 544 -4.78 10.31 -8.43
N LEU A 545 -3.54 10.40 -8.89
CA LEU A 545 -2.85 11.69 -9.05
C LEU A 545 -3.52 12.63 -10.06
N GLY A 546 -4.14 12.10 -11.12
CA GLY A 546 -4.95 12.90 -12.03
C GLY A 546 -6.22 13.46 -11.38
N VAL A 547 -6.86 12.69 -10.49
CA VAL A 547 -8.02 13.15 -9.71
C VAL A 547 -7.58 14.17 -8.66
N ALA A 548 -6.45 13.93 -7.97
CA ALA A 548 -5.88 14.87 -7.02
C ALA A 548 -5.52 16.22 -7.67
N ALA A 549 -4.94 16.20 -8.87
CA ALA A 549 -4.66 17.43 -9.64
C ALA A 549 -5.92 18.25 -9.93
N ARG A 550 -7.04 17.59 -10.22
CA ARG A 550 -8.36 18.26 -10.37
C ARG A 550 -8.86 18.80 -9.05
N ALA A 551 -8.77 18.02 -7.96
CA ALA A 551 -9.24 18.42 -6.63
C ALA A 551 -8.56 19.71 -6.14
N ILE A 552 -7.27 19.90 -6.44
CA ILE A 552 -6.54 21.11 -6.09
C ILE A 552 -6.56 22.19 -7.21
N GLY A 553 -7.30 21.94 -8.29
CA GLY A 553 -7.50 22.91 -9.40
C GLY A 553 -6.25 23.13 -10.26
N LEU A 554 -5.38 22.17 -10.42
CA LEU A 554 -4.23 22.22 -11.35
C LEU A 554 -4.60 21.86 -12.80
N VAL A 555 -5.71 21.17 -12.97
CA VAL A 555 -6.32 20.85 -14.27
C VAL A 555 -7.82 21.12 -14.19
N PRO A 556 -8.50 21.41 -15.32
CA PRO A 556 -9.94 21.66 -15.35
C PRO A 556 -10.76 20.46 -14.88
#